data_091939e5d4dee13c77a72ddf2cc7b0fd
#
_entry.id   091939e5d4dee13c77a72ddf2cc7b0fd
#
_cell.length_a   1.000
_cell.length_b   1.000
_cell.length_c   1.000
_cell.angle_alpha   90.00
_cell.angle_beta   90.00
_cell.angle_gamma   90.00
#
_symmetry.space_group_name_H-M   'P 1'
#
loop_
_entity.id
_entity.type
_entity.pdbx_description
1 polymer ?
#
loop_
_entity_poly.entity_id
_entity_poly.type
_entity_poly.pdbx_seq_one_letter_code
_entity_poly.pdbx_strand_id
1 'polypeptide(L)'
;MRVRAFTQDDAHIFCTEDQINAETVAFCDLLMSVYKDFGFDEVRVKFSDRPEKRAGSDATWDKAEGALREAVEAAGLEYTLNPGEGAFYGPKLEFVLRDAIGRDWQCGTLQVDFVLPERLGAEYVGEDGAVHRPVMLHRAILGSMERFLGILIENHAGKFPTWLAPLQAVVMNITQGQEDYVRRATEFLKNQGLRVEMDLRNEKVGFKIREHTLQRVPYLLVAGDRESGSNSLAVRTRNGKDLGAMPLASVAARLVEEVASRGRNISED
;
A
#
# COMPACT_ATOMS: atom_id res chain seq x y z
N MET A 1 -8.04 9.06 -14.13
CA MET A 1 -7.51 9.22 -12.76
C MET A 1 -6.67 10.50 -12.62
N ARG A 2 -7.13 11.60 -13.19
CA ARG A 2 -6.56 12.95 -13.01
C ARG A 2 -7.65 13.86 -12.44
N VAL A 3 -7.33 14.55 -11.35
CA VAL A 3 -8.25 15.41 -10.60
C VAL A 3 -7.60 16.77 -10.32
N ARG A 4 -8.40 17.76 -9.95
CA ARG A 4 -7.89 19.13 -9.66
C ARG A 4 -7.35 19.28 -8.25
N ALA A 5 -7.85 18.47 -7.32
CA ALA A 5 -7.41 18.42 -5.94
C ALA A 5 -7.21 16.96 -5.55
N PHE A 6 -6.11 16.65 -4.87
CA PHE A 6 -5.75 15.30 -4.45
C PHE A 6 -4.85 15.35 -3.22
N THR A 7 -4.82 14.26 -2.50
CA THR A 7 -3.93 14.06 -1.36
C THR A 7 -2.71 13.27 -1.80
N GLN A 8 -1.52 13.65 -1.34
CA GLN A 8 -0.28 12.93 -1.60
C GLN A 8 0.35 12.47 -0.29
N ASP A 9 1.10 11.38 -0.37
CA ASP A 9 2.02 10.91 0.68
C ASP A 9 3.40 11.57 0.56
N ASP A 10 3.43 12.80 0.10
CA ASP A 10 4.63 13.57 -0.14
C ASP A 10 5.39 13.86 1.18
N ALA A 11 6.70 13.67 1.14
CA ALA A 11 7.58 13.95 2.26
C ALA A 11 8.95 14.42 1.78
N HIS A 12 9.68 15.08 2.68
CA HIS A 12 10.97 15.67 2.39
C HIS A 12 12.01 15.13 3.36
N ILE A 13 13.15 14.67 2.81
CA ILE A 13 14.30 14.22 3.56
C ILE A 13 15.38 15.29 3.40
N PHE A 14 15.88 15.83 4.50
CA PHE A 14 17.03 16.72 4.50
C PHE A 14 18.25 15.89 4.89
N CYS A 15 19.27 15.85 4.04
CA CYS A 15 20.46 15.05 4.23
C CYS A 15 21.70 15.79 3.74
N THR A 16 22.87 15.27 4.06
CA THR A 16 24.13 15.69 3.49
C THR A 16 24.32 15.04 2.10
N GLU A 17 25.25 15.54 1.30
CA GLU A 17 25.47 15.02 -0.05
C GLU A 17 25.92 13.56 -0.05
N ASP A 18 26.76 13.17 0.87
CA ASP A 18 27.23 11.79 1.05
C ASP A 18 26.12 10.82 1.50
N GLN A 19 25.02 11.32 2.07
CA GLN A 19 23.87 10.53 2.49
C GLN A 19 22.86 10.27 1.34
N ILE A 20 22.94 10.98 0.22
CA ILE A 20 21.96 10.84 -0.89
C ILE A 20 21.82 9.37 -1.34
N ASN A 21 22.95 8.68 -1.48
CA ASN A 21 22.94 7.28 -1.94
C ASN A 21 22.20 6.39 -0.94
N ALA A 22 22.56 6.44 0.33
CA ALA A 22 21.97 5.60 1.38
C ALA A 22 20.45 5.87 1.53
N GLU A 23 20.05 7.16 1.53
CA GLU A 23 18.63 7.54 1.63
C GLU A 23 17.83 7.11 0.39
N THR A 24 18.42 7.21 -0.80
CA THR A 24 17.78 6.75 -2.03
C THR A 24 17.57 5.23 -2.04
N VAL A 25 18.60 4.45 -1.66
CA VAL A 25 18.49 2.99 -1.56
C VAL A 25 17.41 2.61 -0.55
N ALA A 26 17.43 3.18 0.64
CA ALA A 26 16.44 2.92 1.68
C ALA A 26 15.01 3.27 1.21
N PHE A 27 14.85 4.37 0.48
CA PHE A 27 13.56 4.73 -0.10
C PHE A 27 13.11 3.73 -1.18
N CYS A 28 13.99 3.32 -2.08
CA CYS A 28 13.67 2.35 -3.13
C CYS A 28 13.24 1.00 -2.54
N ASP A 29 13.96 0.51 -1.52
CA ASP A 29 13.62 -0.73 -0.81
C ASP A 29 12.25 -0.65 -0.15
N LEU A 30 11.98 0.46 0.55
CA LEU A 30 10.69 0.71 1.17
C LEU A 30 9.56 0.73 0.12
N LEU A 31 9.73 1.50 -0.97
CA LEU A 31 8.74 1.63 -2.03
C LEU A 31 8.42 0.28 -2.67
N MET A 32 9.44 -0.49 -3.04
CA MET A 32 9.26 -1.81 -3.65
C MET A 32 8.58 -2.79 -2.69
N SER A 33 8.94 -2.75 -1.39
CA SER A 33 8.26 -3.54 -0.35
C SER A 33 6.78 -3.18 -0.23
N VAL A 34 6.46 -1.89 -0.22
CA VAL A 34 5.08 -1.39 -0.14
C VAL A 34 4.28 -1.83 -1.37
N TYR A 35 4.81 -1.65 -2.58
CA TYR A 35 4.11 -2.07 -3.80
C TYR A 35 3.86 -3.57 -3.83
N LYS A 36 4.82 -4.37 -3.40
CA LYS A 36 4.65 -5.83 -3.27
C LYS A 36 3.53 -6.18 -2.29
N ASP A 37 3.44 -5.50 -1.14
CA ASP A 37 2.35 -5.72 -0.16
C ASP A 37 0.98 -5.40 -0.74
N PHE A 38 0.91 -4.40 -1.64
CA PHE A 38 -0.32 -4.06 -2.35
C PHE A 38 -0.61 -4.95 -3.57
N GLY A 39 0.28 -5.90 -3.90
CA GLY A 39 0.10 -6.85 -4.99
C GLY A 39 0.51 -6.31 -6.37
N PHE A 40 1.46 -5.37 -6.41
CA PHE A 40 2.08 -4.89 -7.64
C PHE A 40 3.45 -5.53 -7.82
N ASP A 41 3.54 -6.53 -8.71
CA ASP A 41 4.79 -7.24 -8.98
C ASP A 41 5.61 -6.58 -10.10
N GLU A 42 4.98 -5.80 -10.98
CA GLU A 42 5.63 -5.09 -12.08
C GLU A 42 5.67 -3.58 -11.81
N VAL A 43 6.87 -3.08 -11.55
CA VAL A 43 7.13 -1.65 -11.36
C VAL A 43 8.16 -1.21 -12.38
N ARG A 44 7.83 -0.18 -13.17
CA ARG A 44 8.75 0.41 -14.14
C ARG A 44 9.40 1.64 -13.55
N VAL A 45 10.72 1.70 -13.62
CA VAL A 45 11.46 2.87 -13.17
C VAL A 45 11.90 3.71 -14.36
N LYS A 46 11.68 5.02 -14.30
CA LYS A 46 12.17 5.98 -15.26
C LYS A 46 13.09 6.98 -14.58
N PHE A 47 14.18 7.30 -15.24
CA PHE A 47 15.08 8.37 -14.85
C PHE A 47 14.80 9.59 -15.71
N SER A 48 14.30 10.66 -15.11
CA SER A 48 13.97 11.92 -15.79
C SER A 48 15.05 12.95 -15.48
N ASP A 49 15.78 13.33 -16.52
CA ASP A 49 16.89 14.26 -16.44
C ASP A 49 16.44 15.73 -16.60
N ARG A 50 17.41 16.62 -16.71
CA ARG A 50 17.22 18.08 -16.75
C ARG A 50 16.28 18.55 -17.86
N PRO A 51 15.24 19.35 -17.54
CA PRO A 51 14.42 20.00 -18.54
C PRO A 51 15.11 21.24 -19.13
N GLU A 52 14.64 21.72 -20.28
CA GLU A 52 15.14 22.93 -20.91
C GLU A 52 15.03 24.15 -19.97
N LYS A 53 13.87 24.33 -19.34
CA LYS A 53 13.63 25.38 -18.33
C LYS A 53 13.85 24.82 -16.93
N ARG A 54 14.98 25.22 -16.35
CA ARG A 54 15.40 24.73 -15.02
C ARG A 54 16.01 25.83 -14.17
N ALA A 55 16.06 25.60 -12.87
CA ALA A 55 16.80 26.40 -11.90
C ALA A 55 18.15 25.74 -11.58
N GLY A 56 19.11 26.52 -11.11
CA GLY A 56 20.45 26.06 -10.83
C GLY A 56 21.40 26.09 -12.04
N SER A 57 22.68 25.86 -11.79
CA SER A 57 23.72 25.80 -12.82
C SER A 57 23.82 24.41 -13.46
N ASP A 58 24.46 24.31 -14.62
CA ASP A 58 24.73 23.02 -15.23
C ASP A 58 25.57 22.12 -14.31
N ALA A 59 26.54 22.68 -13.59
CA ALA A 59 27.35 21.93 -12.64
C ALA A 59 26.50 21.35 -11.49
N THR A 60 25.47 22.07 -11.01
CA THR A 60 24.53 21.58 -9.99
C THR A 60 23.74 20.40 -10.53
N TRP A 61 23.30 20.49 -11.79
CA TRP A 61 22.56 19.42 -12.46
C TRP A 61 23.42 18.19 -12.74
N ASP A 62 24.67 18.37 -13.20
CA ASP A 62 25.61 17.27 -13.39
C ASP A 62 25.82 16.49 -12.09
N LYS A 63 25.95 17.21 -10.97
CA LYS A 63 26.09 16.62 -9.64
C LYS A 63 24.83 15.86 -9.20
N ALA A 64 23.66 16.48 -9.35
CA ALA A 64 22.38 15.88 -8.96
C ALA A 64 22.05 14.62 -9.77
N GLU A 65 22.24 14.69 -11.11
CA GLU A 65 22.02 13.55 -11.99
C GLU A 65 23.03 12.42 -11.74
N GLY A 66 24.29 12.76 -11.49
CA GLY A 66 25.32 11.79 -11.13
C GLY A 66 24.96 11.05 -9.84
N ALA A 67 24.66 11.80 -8.78
CA ALA A 67 24.30 11.23 -7.47
C ALA A 67 23.05 10.33 -7.57
N LEU A 68 22.01 10.76 -8.28
CA LEU A 68 20.80 9.97 -8.42
C LEU A 68 21.03 8.72 -9.29
N ARG A 69 21.90 8.79 -10.31
CA ARG A 69 22.25 7.64 -11.14
C ARG A 69 23.01 6.58 -10.35
N GLU A 70 24.05 7.01 -9.63
CA GLU A 70 24.80 6.12 -8.74
C GLU A 70 23.89 5.44 -7.71
N ALA A 71 22.94 6.19 -7.16
CA ALA A 71 22.03 5.68 -6.14
C ALA A 71 21.01 4.65 -6.70
N VAL A 72 20.45 4.87 -7.88
CA VAL A 72 19.52 3.89 -8.50
C VAL A 72 20.23 2.62 -8.92
N GLU A 73 21.48 2.74 -9.39
CA GLU A 73 22.34 1.60 -9.71
C GLU A 73 22.71 0.81 -8.46
N ALA A 74 23.05 1.50 -7.35
CA ALA A 74 23.31 0.88 -6.05
C ALA A 74 22.08 0.16 -5.48
N ALA A 75 20.88 0.69 -5.74
CA ALA A 75 19.61 0.02 -5.40
C ALA A 75 19.32 -1.21 -6.30
N GLY A 76 20.14 -1.48 -7.31
CA GLY A 76 19.95 -2.62 -8.22
C GLY A 76 18.73 -2.52 -9.13
N LEU A 77 18.21 -1.30 -9.36
CA LEU A 77 17.02 -1.07 -10.17
C LEU A 77 17.39 -0.76 -11.62
N GLU A 78 16.79 -1.50 -12.54
CA GLU A 78 16.81 -1.17 -13.96
C GLU A 78 15.88 0.01 -14.25
N TYR A 79 16.34 0.96 -15.06
CA TYR A 79 15.55 2.13 -15.42
C TYR A 79 15.63 2.45 -16.92
N THR A 80 14.64 3.19 -17.41
CA THR A 80 14.63 3.79 -18.74
C THR A 80 14.81 5.30 -18.64
N LEU A 81 15.56 5.88 -19.56
CA LEU A 81 15.69 7.34 -19.62
C LEU A 81 14.39 7.98 -20.10
N ASN A 82 14.03 9.10 -19.47
CA ASN A 82 12.89 9.95 -19.81
C ASN A 82 13.40 11.39 -19.96
N PRO A 83 14.01 11.72 -21.12
CA PRO A 83 14.77 12.95 -21.28
C PRO A 83 13.92 14.21 -21.15
N GLY A 84 14.43 15.18 -20.38
CA GLY A 84 13.81 16.50 -20.24
C GLY A 84 12.59 16.55 -19.30
N GLU A 85 12.23 15.46 -18.66
CA GLU A 85 11.02 15.36 -17.81
C GLU A 85 11.30 15.51 -16.30
N GLY A 86 12.53 15.89 -15.92
CA GLY A 86 12.89 16.24 -14.54
C GLY A 86 12.06 17.40 -14.01
N ALA A 87 12.07 17.59 -12.69
CA ALA A 87 11.50 18.78 -12.10
C ALA A 87 12.38 20.00 -12.42
N PHE A 88 11.83 21.22 -12.35
CA PHE A 88 12.62 22.40 -12.63
C PHE A 88 13.81 22.62 -11.67
N TYR A 89 13.79 21.96 -10.52
CA TYR A 89 14.80 22.07 -9.44
C TYR A 89 15.70 20.83 -9.32
N GLY A 90 15.40 19.73 -10.00
CA GLY A 90 16.24 18.54 -9.91
C GLY A 90 15.74 17.34 -10.73
N PRO A 91 16.64 16.38 -10.98
CA PRO A 91 16.30 15.12 -11.64
C PRO A 91 15.42 14.26 -10.74
N LYS A 92 14.71 13.30 -11.34
CA LYS A 92 13.80 12.43 -10.60
C LYS A 92 13.83 10.98 -11.08
N LEU A 93 13.58 10.07 -10.15
CA LEU A 93 13.10 8.73 -10.42
C LEU A 93 11.58 8.73 -10.40
N GLU A 94 10.98 8.09 -11.39
CA GLU A 94 9.53 7.87 -11.46
C GLU A 94 9.26 6.38 -11.37
N PHE A 95 8.38 5.99 -10.44
CA PHE A 95 7.93 4.61 -10.29
C PHE A 95 6.53 4.51 -10.87
N VAL A 96 6.42 3.71 -11.94
CA VAL A 96 5.24 3.65 -12.79
C VAL A 96 4.53 2.32 -12.58
N LEU A 97 3.27 2.38 -12.21
CA LEU A 97 2.37 1.23 -12.13
C LEU A 97 1.50 1.16 -13.37
N ARG A 98 1.17 -0.07 -13.77
CA ARG A 98 0.27 -0.32 -14.89
C ARG A 98 -1.13 -0.68 -14.37
N ASP A 99 -2.17 -0.05 -14.93
CA ASP A 99 -3.54 -0.38 -14.61
C ASP A 99 -4.03 -1.65 -15.34
N ALA A 100 -5.24 -2.11 -14.98
CA ALA A 100 -5.82 -3.34 -15.50
C ALA A 100 -6.05 -3.36 -17.04
N ILE A 101 -6.04 -2.20 -17.69
CA ILE A 101 -6.18 -2.08 -19.15
C ILE A 101 -4.87 -1.69 -19.84
N GLY A 102 -3.74 -1.78 -19.12
CA GLY A 102 -2.40 -1.60 -19.67
C GLY A 102 -1.90 -0.15 -19.77
N ARG A 103 -2.57 0.84 -19.13
CA ARG A 103 -2.11 2.23 -19.10
C ARG A 103 -1.07 2.41 -17.99
N ASP A 104 -0.02 3.14 -18.30
CA ASP A 104 1.04 3.48 -17.36
C ASP A 104 0.67 4.72 -16.54
N TRP A 105 0.85 4.65 -15.21
CA TRP A 105 0.59 5.72 -14.27
C TRP A 105 1.79 5.94 -13.35
N GLN A 106 2.34 7.14 -13.40
CA GLN A 106 3.31 7.57 -12.40
C GLN A 106 2.63 7.63 -11.02
N CYS A 107 3.19 6.91 -10.07
CA CYS A 107 2.77 6.89 -8.67
C CYS A 107 3.92 7.37 -7.78
N GLY A 108 4.93 6.54 -7.56
CA GLY A 108 6.08 6.92 -6.75
C GLY A 108 7.04 7.88 -7.45
N THR A 109 7.71 8.70 -6.67
CA THR A 109 8.76 9.61 -7.14
C THR A 109 9.83 9.79 -6.08
N LEU A 110 11.06 9.99 -6.52
CA LEU A 110 12.17 10.52 -5.73
C LEU A 110 12.89 11.58 -6.54
N GLN A 111 13.11 12.76 -5.97
CA GLN A 111 13.73 13.89 -6.66
C GLN A 111 14.87 14.43 -5.80
N VAL A 112 16.02 14.68 -6.41
CA VAL A 112 17.18 15.24 -5.73
C VAL A 112 17.25 16.74 -6.00
N ASP A 113 17.23 17.54 -4.95
CA ASP A 113 17.11 18.98 -5.01
C ASP A 113 18.26 19.67 -4.25
N PHE A 114 19.12 20.35 -5.01
CA PHE A 114 20.18 21.21 -4.50
C PHE A 114 19.80 22.70 -4.53
N VAL A 115 18.63 23.05 -5.05
CA VAL A 115 18.24 24.43 -5.36
C VAL A 115 17.32 25.03 -4.31
N LEU A 116 16.25 24.33 -3.95
CA LEU A 116 15.24 24.85 -3.01
C LEU A 116 15.76 25.01 -1.58
N PRO A 117 16.63 24.15 -1.04
CA PRO A 117 17.21 24.39 0.30
C PRO A 117 17.87 25.77 0.43
N GLU A 118 18.59 26.22 -0.61
CA GLU A 118 19.20 27.54 -0.63
C GLU A 118 18.13 28.63 -0.61
N ARG A 119 17.10 28.52 -1.44
CA ARG A 119 16.02 29.52 -1.53
C ARG A 119 15.17 29.58 -0.28
N LEU A 120 15.05 28.47 0.43
CA LEU A 120 14.33 28.38 1.71
C LEU A 120 15.18 28.81 2.90
N GLY A 121 16.47 29.09 2.72
CA GLY A 121 17.40 29.39 3.79
C GLY A 121 17.65 28.21 4.75
N ALA A 122 17.47 26.98 4.27
CA ALA A 122 17.70 25.77 5.07
C ALA A 122 19.19 25.60 5.36
N GLU A 123 19.56 25.40 6.62
CA GLU A 123 20.94 25.29 7.09
C GLU A 123 21.04 24.25 8.20
N TYR A 124 22.21 23.62 8.32
CA TYR A 124 22.56 22.76 9.44
C TYR A 124 24.00 23.03 9.90
N VAL A 125 24.32 22.69 11.13
CA VAL A 125 25.68 22.76 11.66
C VAL A 125 26.35 21.40 11.48
N GLY A 126 27.43 21.35 10.70
CA GLY A 126 28.19 20.14 10.47
C GLY A 126 29.07 19.73 11.65
N GLU A 127 29.68 18.55 11.57
CA GLU A 127 30.65 18.06 12.59
C GLU A 127 31.88 18.95 12.71
N ASP A 128 32.22 19.71 11.68
CA ASP A 128 33.28 20.72 11.65
C ASP A 128 32.90 22.01 12.37
N GLY A 129 31.65 22.11 12.89
CA GLY A 129 31.14 23.31 13.56
C GLY A 129 30.75 24.44 12.59
N ALA A 130 30.90 24.26 11.29
CA ALA A 130 30.48 25.22 10.27
C ALA A 130 29.00 25.05 9.86
N VAL A 131 28.45 26.12 9.29
CA VAL A 131 27.09 26.09 8.74
C VAL A 131 27.14 25.58 7.29
N HIS A 132 26.33 24.58 6.99
CA HIS A 132 26.25 23.95 5.70
C HIS A 132 24.81 24.02 5.14
N ARG A 133 24.69 23.85 3.82
CA ARG A 133 23.43 23.73 3.11
C ARG A 133 23.06 22.25 2.95
N PRO A 134 21.88 21.79 3.37
CA PRO A 134 21.47 20.41 3.12
C PRO A 134 21.08 20.21 1.67
N VAL A 135 21.07 18.95 1.24
CA VAL A 135 20.33 18.48 0.06
C VAL A 135 18.93 18.09 0.51
N MET A 136 17.93 18.30 -0.35
CA MET A 136 16.56 17.87 -0.10
C MET A 136 16.15 16.79 -1.09
N LEU A 137 15.65 15.69 -0.55
CA LEU A 137 15.02 14.65 -1.35
C LEU A 137 13.51 14.77 -1.19
N HIS A 138 12.80 15.05 -2.29
CA HIS A 138 11.34 15.00 -2.31
C HIS A 138 10.93 13.58 -2.65
N ARG A 139 10.08 12.96 -1.85
CA ARG A 139 9.68 11.59 -2.10
C ARG A 139 8.18 11.37 -1.91
N ALA A 140 7.60 10.55 -2.77
CA ALA A 140 6.26 9.99 -2.61
C ALA A 140 6.29 8.52 -3.02
N ILE A 141 5.62 7.66 -2.27
CA ILE A 141 5.50 6.23 -2.59
C ILE A 141 4.24 5.99 -3.43
N LEU A 142 3.10 6.45 -2.95
CA LEU A 142 1.80 6.25 -3.60
C LEU A 142 1.48 7.36 -4.62
N GLY A 143 2.07 8.54 -4.41
CA GLY A 143 1.76 9.75 -5.17
C GLY A 143 0.35 10.24 -4.83
N SER A 144 -0.50 10.48 -5.84
CA SER A 144 -1.90 10.79 -5.58
C SER A 144 -2.62 9.59 -4.98
N MET A 145 -3.11 9.73 -3.75
CA MET A 145 -3.86 8.68 -3.05
C MET A 145 -5.09 8.23 -3.84
N GLU A 146 -5.78 9.18 -4.48
CA GLU A 146 -6.97 8.91 -5.29
C GLU A 146 -6.63 8.09 -6.54
N ARG A 147 -5.51 8.40 -7.20
CA ARG A 147 -5.01 7.64 -8.35
C ARG A 147 -4.59 6.23 -7.93
N PHE A 148 -3.79 6.14 -6.88
CA PHE A 148 -3.30 4.87 -6.38
C PHE A 148 -4.45 3.96 -5.95
N LEU A 149 -5.45 4.48 -5.23
CA LEU A 149 -6.64 3.72 -4.85
C LEU A 149 -7.42 3.24 -6.07
N GLY A 150 -7.57 4.07 -7.10
CA GLY A 150 -8.22 3.67 -8.35
C GLY A 150 -7.50 2.50 -9.03
N ILE A 151 -6.17 2.57 -9.14
CA ILE A 151 -5.34 1.50 -9.72
C ILE A 151 -5.44 0.23 -8.86
N LEU A 152 -5.38 0.36 -7.54
CA LEU A 152 -5.47 -0.74 -6.58
C LEU A 152 -6.80 -1.49 -6.69
N ILE A 153 -7.93 -0.75 -6.77
CA ILE A 153 -9.26 -1.35 -6.95
C ILE A 153 -9.32 -2.14 -8.27
N GLU A 154 -8.82 -1.58 -9.35
CA GLU A 154 -8.77 -2.24 -10.66
C GLU A 154 -7.88 -3.49 -10.63
N ASN A 155 -6.68 -3.39 -10.04
CA ASN A 155 -5.72 -4.50 -9.94
C ASN A 155 -6.33 -5.72 -9.23
N HIS A 156 -7.02 -5.50 -8.13
CA HIS A 156 -7.69 -6.56 -7.37
C HIS A 156 -9.10 -6.90 -7.88
N ALA A 157 -9.64 -6.20 -8.89
CA ALA A 157 -11.04 -6.30 -9.31
C ALA A 157 -12.01 -6.21 -8.12
N GLY A 158 -11.67 -5.39 -7.12
CA GLY A 158 -12.37 -5.23 -5.85
C GLY A 158 -12.26 -6.39 -4.88
N LYS A 159 -11.52 -7.47 -5.22
CA LYS A 159 -11.28 -8.62 -4.34
C LYS A 159 -10.01 -8.41 -3.51
N PHE A 160 -10.03 -7.40 -2.67
CA PHE A 160 -8.87 -7.09 -1.83
C PHE A 160 -8.43 -8.27 -0.97
N PRO A 161 -7.12 -8.44 -0.71
CA PRO A 161 -6.63 -9.33 0.32
C PRO A 161 -7.21 -8.92 1.69
N THR A 162 -7.30 -9.86 2.62
CA THR A 162 -8.01 -9.66 3.90
C THR A 162 -7.53 -8.43 4.66
N TRP A 163 -6.23 -8.15 4.66
CA TRP A 163 -5.67 -7.00 5.37
C TRP A 163 -6.12 -5.64 4.82
N LEU A 164 -6.42 -5.57 3.50
CA LEU A 164 -6.93 -4.36 2.81
C LEU A 164 -8.45 -4.28 2.77
N ALA A 165 -9.15 -5.40 2.91
CA ALA A 165 -10.60 -5.43 2.75
C ALA A 165 -11.29 -4.52 3.78
N PRO A 166 -12.19 -3.59 3.37
CA PRO A 166 -12.93 -2.73 4.30
C PRO A 166 -13.73 -3.53 5.33
N LEU A 167 -14.31 -4.65 4.90
CA LEU A 167 -14.97 -5.65 5.72
C LEU A 167 -14.24 -6.98 5.52
N GLN A 168 -13.62 -7.51 6.58
CA GLN A 168 -12.77 -8.70 6.51
C GLN A 168 -13.55 -10.00 6.67
N ALA A 169 -14.58 -9.97 7.49
CA ALA A 169 -15.45 -11.11 7.71
C ALA A 169 -16.87 -10.65 8.06
N VAL A 170 -17.85 -11.52 7.78
CA VAL A 170 -19.22 -11.35 8.24
C VAL A 170 -19.66 -12.60 8.98
N VAL A 171 -20.26 -12.44 10.18
CA VAL A 171 -20.82 -13.53 10.97
C VAL A 171 -22.33 -13.57 10.77
N MET A 172 -22.85 -14.73 10.37
CA MET A 172 -24.25 -14.90 10.00
C MET A 172 -24.89 -16.01 10.81
N ASN A 173 -26.13 -15.80 11.25
CA ASN A 173 -26.97 -16.85 11.83
C ASN A 173 -27.74 -17.61 10.72
N ILE A 174 -28.07 -18.86 11.01
CA ILE A 174 -29.02 -19.66 10.18
C ILE A 174 -30.45 -19.35 10.59
N THR A 175 -30.71 -19.32 11.92
CA THR A 175 -32.03 -18.98 12.50
C THR A 175 -31.85 -17.95 13.61
N GLN A 176 -32.93 -17.38 14.10
CA GLN A 176 -32.90 -16.42 15.22
C GLN A 176 -32.32 -17.01 16.53
N GLY A 177 -32.37 -18.34 16.71
CA GLY A 177 -31.84 -19.02 17.91
C GLY A 177 -30.33 -18.79 18.13
N GLN A 178 -29.56 -18.45 17.08
CA GLN A 178 -28.12 -18.21 17.22
C GLN A 178 -27.76 -16.72 17.33
N GLU A 179 -28.74 -15.82 17.39
CA GLU A 179 -28.48 -14.36 17.37
C GLU A 179 -27.53 -13.92 18.49
N ASP A 180 -27.75 -14.35 19.71
CA ASP A 180 -26.89 -14.00 20.85
C ASP A 180 -25.46 -14.52 20.69
N TYR A 181 -25.30 -15.71 20.11
CA TYR A 181 -23.98 -16.25 19.80
C TYR A 181 -23.28 -15.43 18.74
N VAL A 182 -23.95 -15.10 17.64
CA VAL A 182 -23.39 -14.28 16.54
C VAL A 182 -22.94 -12.91 17.06
N ARG A 183 -23.73 -12.27 17.93
CA ARG A 183 -23.35 -10.99 18.55
C ARG A 183 -22.06 -11.13 19.36
N ARG A 184 -21.98 -12.13 20.24
CA ARG A 184 -20.78 -12.39 21.06
C ARG A 184 -19.55 -12.75 20.19
N ALA A 185 -19.72 -13.59 19.18
CA ALA A 185 -18.65 -13.97 18.28
C ALA A 185 -18.13 -12.76 17.46
N THR A 186 -19.04 -11.93 16.98
CA THR A 186 -18.66 -10.70 16.24
C THR A 186 -17.90 -9.74 17.14
N GLU A 187 -18.35 -9.52 18.36
CA GLU A 187 -17.68 -8.65 19.33
C GLU A 187 -16.29 -9.19 19.71
N PHE A 188 -16.19 -10.51 19.92
CA PHE A 188 -14.91 -11.16 20.17
C PHE A 188 -13.91 -10.91 19.04
N LEU A 189 -14.32 -11.06 17.76
CA LEU A 189 -13.46 -10.83 16.60
C LEU A 189 -13.09 -9.34 16.46
N LYS A 190 -14.02 -8.42 16.70
CA LYS A 190 -13.73 -6.97 16.72
C LYS A 190 -12.68 -6.59 17.76
N ASN A 191 -12.76 -7.19 18.94
CA ASN A 191 -11.79 -6.96 20.02
C ASN A 191 -10.38 -7.47 19.70
N GLN A 192 -10.24 -8.34 18.66
CA GLN A 192 -8.94 -8.72 18.10
C GLN A 192 -8.44 -7.75 17.03
N GLY A 193 -9.09 -6.60 16.82
CA GLY A 193 -8.72 -5.60 15.82
C GLY A 193 -9.23 -5.90 14.42
N LEU A 194 -10.12 -6.87 14.25
CA LEU A 194 -10.67 -7.24 12.95
C LEU A 194 -11.89 -6.38 12.57
N ARG A 195 -12.01 -6.02 11.28
CA ARG A 195 -13.19 -5.35 10.73
C ARG A 195 -14.24 -6.39 10.36
N VAL A 196 -15.16 -6.61 11.27
CA VAL A 196 -16.18 -7.68 11.20
C VAL A 196 -17.57 -7.08 11.38
N GLU A 197 -18.53 -7.54 10.62
CA GLU A 197 -19.94 -7.23 10.77
C GLU A 197 -20.75 -8.50 11.04
N MET A 198 -21.99 -8.33 11.47
CA MET A 198 -22.95 -9.43 11.65
C MET A 198 -24.14 -9.25 10.70
N ASP A 199 -24.67 -10.35 10.20
CA ASP A 199 -25.91 -10.39 9.42
C ASP A 199 -26.95 -11.25 10.12
N LEU A 200 -27.84 -10.58 10.86
CA LEU A 200 -28.91 -11.20 11.64
C LEU A 200 -30.26 -11.13 10.93
N ARG A 201 -30.31 -10.74 9.65
CA ARG A 201 -31.55 -10.66 8.91
C ARG A 201 -32.25 -12.01 8.87
N ASN A 202 -33.57 -11.98 8.90
CA ASN A 202 -34.39 -13.20 8.77
C ASN A 202 -34.49 -13.62 7.29
N GLU A 203 -33.33 -14.06 6.76
CA GLU A 203 -33.15 -14.49 5.37
C GLU A 203 -32.46 -15.85 5.32
N LYS A 204 -32.67 -16.59 4.24
CA LYS A 204 -31.97 -17.88 4.03
C LYS A 204 -30.47 -17.66 4.03
N VAL A 205 -29.72 -18.50 4.76
CA VAL A 205 -28.27 -18.40 4.86
C VAL A 205 -27.57 -18.39 3.51
N GLY A 206 -28.07 -19.17 2.54
CA GLY A 206 -27.53 -19.17 1.17
C GLY A 206 -27.69 -17.81 0.45
N PHE A 207 -28.76 -17.07 0.74
CA PHE A 207 -28.95 -15.71 0.22
C PHE A 207 -27.95 -14.74 0.84
N LYS A 208 -27.78 -14.77 2.16
CA LYS A 208 -26.78 -13.96 2.87
C LYS A 208 -25.35 -14.22 2.35
N ILE A 209 -24.96 -15.49 2.23
CA ILE A 209 -23.66 -15.90 1.67
C ILE A 209 -23.47 -15.30 0.28
N ARG A 210 -24.48 -15.40 -0.59
CA ARG A 210 -24.38 -14.86 -1.96
C ARG A 210 -24.20 -13.34 -1.95
N GLU A 211 -24.96 -12.60 -1.16
CA GLU A 211 -24.83 -11.14 -1.09
C GLU A 211 -23.44 -10.71 -0.64
N HIS A 212 -22.95 -11.28 0.45
CA HIS A 212 -21.62 -10.93 0.97
C HIS A 212 -20.47 -11.40 0.05
N THR A 213 -20.67 -12.49 -0.70
CA THR A 213 -19.75 -12.90 -1.77
C THR A 213 -19.73 -11.87 -2.90
N LEU A 214 -20.86 -11.33 -3.31
CA LEU A 214 -20.94 -10.27 -4.33
C LEU A 214 -20.29 -8.97 -3.86
N GLN A 215 -20.35 -8.68 -2.55
CA GLN A 215 -19.64 -7.56 -1.90
C GLN A 215 -18.13 -7.82 -1.72
N ARG A 216 -17.64 -8.98 -2.14
CA ARG A 216 -16.22 -9.35 -2.08
C ARG A 216 -15.68 -9.52 -0.66
N VAL A 217 -16.53 -9.79 0.34
CA VAL A 217 -16.08 -10.06 1.71
C VAL A 217 -15.19 -11.30 1.74
N PRO A 218 -13.96 -11.23 2.28
CA PRO A 218 -13.01 -12.35 2.26
C PRO A 218 -13.50 -13.60 2.97
N TYR A 219 -14.10 -13.43 4.16
CA TYR A 219 -14.55 -14.55 4.98
C TYR A 219 -16.03 -14.48 5.36
N LEU A 220 -16.71 -15.57 5.15
CA LEU A 220 -18.13 -15.79 5.45
C LEU A 220 -18.21 -16.80 6.59
N LEU A 221 -18.64 -16.35 7.76
CA LEU A 221 -18.64 -17.12 9.01
C LEU A 221 -20.09 -17.43 9.38
N VAL A 222 -20.45 -18.72 9.40
CA VAL A 222 -21.83 -19.15 9.63
C VAL A 222 -21.95 -19.83 10.99
N ALA A 223 -22.96 -19.45 11.76
CA ALA A 223 -23.33 -20.06 13.03
C ALA A 223 -24.71 -20.75 12.90
N GLY A 224 -24.72 -22.05 13.05
CA GLY A 224 -25.89 -22.87 13.29
C GLY A 224 -25.96 -23.37 14.73
N ASP A 225 -26.88 -24.29 15.03
CA ASP A 225 -27.02 -24.85 16.38
C ASP A 225 -25.77 -25.60 16.85
N ARG A 226 -25.13 -26.32 15.94
CA ARG A 226 -23.88 -27.07 16.22
C ARG A 226 -22.72 -26.12 16.55
N GLU A 227 -22.53 -25.11 15.73
CA GLU A 227 -21.46 -24.13 15.89
C GLU A 227 -21.65 -23.31 17.16
N SER A 228 -22.87 -22.85 17.44
CA SER A 228 -23.18 -22.10 18.67
C SER A 228 -22.99 -22.96 19.94
N GLY A 229 -23.35 -24.25 19.89
CA GLY A 229 -23.18 -25.18 20.99
C GLY A 229 -21.73 -25.56 21.29
N SER A 230 -20.85 -25.54 20.26
CA SER A 230 -19.44 -25.90 20.38
C SER A 230 -18.50 -24.68 20.37
N ASN A 231 -19.02 -23.46 20.45
CA ASN A 231 -18.27 -22.21 20.37
C ASN A 231 -17.35 -22.15 19.12
N SER A 232 -17.91 -22.49 17.97
CA SER A 232 -17.22 -22.55 16.67
C SER A 232 -17.99 -21.77 15.60
N LEU A 233 -17.41 -21.63 14.42
CA LEU A 233 -18.02 -21.04 13.24
C LEU A 233 -17.69 -21.92 12.01
N ALA A 234 -18.67 -22.14 11.14
CA ALA A 234 -18.42 -22.72 9.83
C ALA A 234 -17.79 -21.62 8.94
N VAL A 235 -16.57 -21.86 8.49
CA VAL A 235 -15.75 -20.87 7.79
C VAL A 235 -15.77 -21.13 6.28
N ARG A 236 -16.11 -20.12 5.52
CA ARG A 236 -16.09 -20.17 4.06
C ARG A 236 -15.37 -18.95 3.49
N THR A 237 -14.55 -19.14 2.47
CA THR A 237 -13.92 -18.03 1.75
C THR A 237 -14.84 -17.48 0.67
N ARG A 238 -14.61 -16.25 0.23
CA ARG A 238 -15.34 -15.63 -0.89
C ARG A 238 -15.24 -16.40 -2.21
N ASN A 239 -14.19 -17.21 -2.38
CA ASN A 239 -14.00 -18.05 -3.56
C ASN A 239 -14.83 -19.36 -3.50
N GLY A 240 -15.61 -19.54 -2.42
CA GLY A 240 -16.48 -20.70 -2.24
C GLY A 240 -15.82 -21.90 -1.56
N LYS A 241 -14.53 -21.83 -1.19
CA LYS A 241 -13.86 -22.90 -0.46
C LYS A 241 -14.46 -23.00 0.95
N ASP A 242 -14.89 -24.18 1.32
CA ASP A 242 -15.39 -24.51 2.67
C ASP A 242 -14.20 -25.01 3.51
N LEU A 243 -13.88 -24.29 4.58
CA LEU A 243 -12.81 -24.64 5.50
C LEU A 243 -13.31 -25.46 6.69
N GLY A 244 -14.62 -25.74 6.72
CA GLY A 244 -15.26 -26.49 7.81
C GLY A 244 -15.54 -25.66 9.05
N ALA A 245 -15.99 -26.34 10.11
CA ALA A 245 -16.23 -25.71 11.41
C ALA A 245 -14.92 -25.57 12.18
N MET A 246 -14.63 -24.36 12.65
CA MET A 246 -13.43 -24.02 13.40
C MET A 246 -13.79 -23.36 14.74
N PRO A 247 -13.08 -23.66 15.83
CA PRO A 247 -13.24 -22.94 17.09
C PRO A 247 -13.10 -21.43 16.89
N LEU A 248 -13.92 -20.62 17.56
CA LEU A 248 -13.93 -19.17 17.41
C LEU A 248 -12.53 -18.55 17.62
N ALA A 249 -11.79 -19.04 18.63
CA ALA A 249 -10.42 -18.57 18.88
C ALA A 249 -9.45 -18.90 17.72
N SER A 250 -9.63 -20.05 17.07
CA SER A 250 -8.82 -20.45 15.90
C SER A 250 -9.14 -19.59 14.68
N VAL A 251 -10.41 -19.23 14.47
CA VAL A 251 -10.82 -18.29 13.42
C VAL A 251 -10.15 -16.94 13.64
N ALA A 252 -10.21 -16.41 14.87
CA ALA A 252 -9.58 -15.16 15.22
C ALA A 252 -8.07 -15.18 14.97
N ALA A 253 -7.37 -16.20 15.48
CA ALA A 253 -5.92 -16.34 15.32
C ALA A 253 -5.53 -16.36 13.83
N ARG A 254 -6.24 -17.15 13.01
CA ARG A 254 -6.02 -17.23 11.56
C ARG A 254 -6.17 -15.86 10.88
N LEU A 255 -7.26 -15.15 11.14
CA LEU A 255 -7.53 -13.85 10.52
C LEU A 255 -6.53 -12.78 10.97
N VAL A 256 -6.17 -12.78 12.26
CA VAL A 256 -5.16 -11.85 12.81
C VAL A 256 -3.80 -12.08 12.15
N GLU A 257 -3.38 -13.34 12.03
CA GLU A 257 -2.09 -13.68 11.36
C GLU A 257 -2.10 -13.28 9.90
N GLU A 258 -3.20 -13.54 9.18
CA GLU A 258 -3.37 -13.16 7.78
C GLU A 258 -3.27 -11.63 7.60
N VAL A 259 -3.91 -10.88 8.48
CA VAL A 259 -3.85 -9.42 8.47
C VAL A 259 -2.45 -8.93 8.82
N ALA A 260 -1.81 -9.48 9.85
CA ALA A 260 -0.48 -9.07 10.31
C ALA A 260 0.62 -9.37 9.27
N SER A 261 0.53 -10.53 8.60
CA SER A 261 1.46 -10.91 7.53
C SER A 261 1.18 -10.21 6.20
N ARG A 262 0.12 -9.39 6.10
CA ARG A 262 -0.36 -8.78 4.85
C ARG A 262 -0.58 -9.81 3.74
N GLY A 263 -1.02 -11.00 4.10
CA GLY A 263 -1.24 -12.09 3.16
C GLY A 263 0.03 -12.80 2.65
N ARG A 264 1.22 -12.45 3.14
CA ARG A 264 2.49 -13.05 2.69
C ARG A 264 2.64 -14.53 3.09
N ASN A 265 1.98 -14.95 4.17
CA ASN A 265 2.09 -16.30 4.74
C ASN A 265 0.88 -17.20 4.40
N ILE A 266 -0.01 -16.76 3.52
CA ILE A 266 -1.15 -17.59 3.14
C ILE A 266 -0.76 -18.38 1.90
N SER A 267 -0.61 -19.68 2.07
CA SER A 267 -0.77 -20.60 0.95
C SER A 267 -2.22 -20.46 0.46
N GLU A 268 -2.39 -19.96 -0.75
CA GLU A 268 -3.65 -20.07 -1.50
C GLU A 268 -3.88 -21.57 -1.80
N ASP A 269 -4.19 -22.35 -0.78
CA ASP A 269 -4.64 -23.74 -0.93
C ASP A 269 -6.16 -23.83 -0.97
#